data_c37e3c7927214d6a59c6cf40137d109b
#
_entry.id   c37e3c7927214d6a59c6cf40137d109b
#
_cell.length_a   1.000
_cell.length_b   1.000
_cell.length_c   1.000
_cell.angle_alpha   90.00
_cell.angle_beta   90.00
_cell.angle_gamma   90.00
#
_symmetry.space_group_name_H-M   'P 1'
#
loop_
_entity.id
_entity.type
_entity.pdbx_description
1 polymer ?
#
loop_
_entity_poly.entity_id
_entity_poly.type
_entity_poly.pdbx_seq_one_letter_code
_entity_poly.pdbx_strand_id
1 'polypeptide(L)'
;PDASVANPDTLIENNFSIDVYDGSSGLTITNGINLAGKGGMVWGKSRNLAESNWLVDSNRGTGSNSNFKYLRSDSGSINLDIANRSISTFNSNGFTFQGGDDQFNGDGNQYCTWTFKKAPKFFDVVTYTGTGSARTIAHSLGSTVGMMLVKNTANASDATRNWAVYHRANTAAPQTDYL
;
A
#
# COMPACT_ATOMS: atom_id res chain seq x y z
N PRO A 1 13.47 -15.85 -34.83
CA PRO A 1 12.30 -15.75 -33.97
C PRO A 1 12.62 -14.69 -32.95
N ASP A 2 11.94 -13.52 -33.06
CA ASP A 2 12.02 -12.46 -32.08
C ASP A 2 11.62 -13.03 -30.72
N ALA A 3 12.55 -13.00 -29.79
CA ALA A 3 12.18 -13.08 -28.38
C ALA A 3 11.26 -11.88 -28.15
N SER A 4 9.95 -12.14 -28.01
CA SER A 4 8.99 -11.11 -27.66
C SER A 4 9.53 -10.42 -26.43
N VAL A 5 9.86 -9.14 -26.55
CA VAL A 5 10.26 -8.33 -25.39
C VAL A 5 9.15 -8.50 -24.36
N ALA A 6 9.46 -9.15 -23.25
CA ALA A 6 8.50 -9.39 -22.21
C ALA A 6 7.87 -8.04 -21.83
N ASN A 7 6.53 -7.99 -21.78
CA ASN A 7 5.86 -6.76 -21.38
C ASN A 7 6.43 -6.32 -20.01
N PRO A 8 7.07 -5.16 -19.91
CA PRO A 8 7.71 -4.72 -18.67
C PRO A 8 6.75 -4.67 -17.46
N ASP A 9 5.44 -4.53 -17.71
CA ASP A 9 4.44 -4.58 -16.65
C ASP A 9 4.20 -5.99 -16.08
N THR A 10 4.74 -7.04 -16.71
CA THR A 10 4.61 -8.43 -16.23
C THR A 10 5.88 -8.93 -15.51
N LEU A 11 6.96 -8.18 -15.58
CA LEU A 11 8.21 -8.51 -14.88
C LEU A 11 8.12 -8.08 -13.42
N ILE A 12 8.42 -8.98 -12.50
CA ILE A 12 8.27 -8.72 -11.07
C ILE A 12 9.18 -7.58 -10.59
N GLU A 13 10.39 -7.49 -11.10
CA GLU A 13 11.36 -6.46 -10.77
C GLU A 13 10.92 -5.04 -11.14
N ASN A 14 9.95 -4.89 -12.04
CA ASN A 14 9.35 -3.60 -12.41
C ASN A 14 8.10 -3.27 -11.59
N ASN A 15 7.63 -4.19 -10.77
CA ASN A 15 6.35 -4.09 -10.07
C ASN A 15 6.45 -4.25 -8.56
N PHE A 16 7.57 -4.82 -8.07
CA PHE A 16 7.77 -5.09 -6.66
C PHE A 16 9.22 -4.87 -6.24
N SER A 17 9.43 -4.23 -5.09
CA SER A 17 10.74 -4.09 -4.43
C SER A 17 10.59 -4.26 -2.93
N ILE A 18 11.67 -4.72 -2.31
CA ILE A 18 11.87 -4.72 -0.86
C ILE A 18 13.10 -3.88 -0.58
N ASP A 19 12.94 -2.87 0.29
CA ASP A 19 14.02 -1.95 0.63
C ASP A 19 14.25 -1.96 2.13
N VAL A 20 15.51 -1.93 2.52
CA VAL A 20 15.97 -1.75 3.90
C VAL A 20 16.78 -0.47 3.95
N TYR A 21 16.47 0.42 4.89
CA TYR A 21 17.12 1.72 4.97
C TYR A 21 17.23 2.23 6.41
N ASP A 22 18.16 3.14 6.62
CA ASP A 22 18.24 3.97 7.83
C ASP A 22 17.45 5.25 7.60
N GLY A 23 16.63 5.65 8.56
CA GLY A 23 15.75 6.79 8.46
C GLY A 23 16.50 8.11 8.45
N SER A 24 15.97 9.07 7.71
CA SER A 24 16.37 10.47 7.76
C SER A 24 15.28 11.38 7.21
N SER A 25 15.18 12.62 7.70
CA SER A 25 14.16 13.57 7.27
C SER A 25 14.24 13.83 5.76
N GLY A 26 13.11 13.77 5.06
CA GLY A 26 13.04 14.02 3.62
C GLY A 26 13.68 12.93 2.73
N LEU A 27 13.93 11.74 3.28
CA LEU A 27 14.57 10.64 2.58
C LEU A 27 13.82 10.24 1.30
N THR A 28 14.57 10.02 0.23
CA THR A 28 14.07 9.42 -1.01
C THR A 28 14.59 7.99 -1.15
N ILE A 29 13.66 7.04 -1.30
CA ILE A 29 13.97 5.65 -1.65
C ILE A 29 13.94 5.52 -3.16
N THR A 30 15.07 5.12 -3.73
CA THR A 30 15.23 4.87 -5.17
C THR A 30 15.36 3.37 -5.39
N ASN A 31 14.28 2.73 -5.84
CA ASN A 31 14.19 1.27 -5.95
C ASN A 31 13.77 0.78 -7.35
N GLY A 32 13.72 1.69 -8.32
CA GLY A 32 13.36 1.37 -9.71
C GLY A 32 11.87 1.22 -9.98
N ILE A 33 11.00 1.26 -8.96
CA ILE A 33 9.56 1.07 -9.13
C ILE A 33 8.90 2.39 -9.51
N ASN A 34 8.29 2.46 -10.70
CA ASN A 34 7.57 3.65 -11.17
C ASN A 34 6.18 3.74 -10.54
N LEU A 35 6.07 4.46 -9.44
CA LEU A 35 4.81 4.74 -8.75
C LEU A 35 4.10 6.00 -9.25
N ALA A 36 4.80 6.94 -9.90
CA ALA A 36 4.22 8.17 -10.41
C ALA A 36 3.24 7.93 -11.59
N GLY A 37 3.47 6.87 -12.38
CA GLY A 37 2.64 6.55 -13.55
C GLY A 37 1.30 5.91 -13.19
N LYS A 38 1.31 4.62 -12.89
CA LYS A 38 0.11 3.85 -12.58
C LYS A 38 -0.29 3.87 -11.10
N GLY A 39 0.56 4.40 -10.24
CA GLY A 39 0.40 4.36 -8.81
C GLY A 39 0.73 2.99 -8.21
N GLY A 40 0.46 2.86 -6.93
CA GLY A 40 0.74 1.64 -6.19
C GLY A 40 0.56 1.83 -4.69
N MET A 41 1.23 0.99 -3.94
CA MET A 41 1.22 1.01 -2.48
C MET A 41 2.64 0.78 -1.95
N VAL A 42 2.97 1.45 -0.88
CA VAL A 42 4.14 1.14 -0.04
C VAL A 42 3.64 0.68 1.33
N TRP A 43 4.08 -0.48 1.75
CA TRP A 43 3.86 -1.02 3.09
C TRP A 43 5.19 -0.94 3.84
N GLY A 44 5.22 -0.41 5.04
CA GLY A 44 6.45 -0.24 5.77
C GLY A 44 6.34 -0.55 7.25
N LYS A 45 7.52 -0.77 7.86
CA LYS A 45 7.68 -1.10 9.27
C LYS A 45 9.03 -0.60 9.78
N SER A 46 9.04 0.00 10.97
CA SER A 46 10.28 0.17 11.74
C SER A 46 10.79 -1.21 12.21
N ARG A 47 12.10 -1.44 12.10
CA ARG A 47 12.77 -2.70 12.48
C ARG A 47 13.27 -2.70 13.91
N ASN A 48 13.50 -1.54 14.48
CA ASN A 48 14.08 -1.36 15.82
C ASN A 48 13.15 -0.65 16.81
N LEU A 49 12.01 -0.15 16.36
CA LEU A 49 11.01 0.50 17.22
C LEU A 49 9.69 -0.27 17.24
N ALA A 50 8.94 -0.14 18.34
CA ALA A 50 7.61 -0.73 18.52
C ALA A 50 6.51 0.10 17.82
N GLU A 51 6.80 0.64 16.63
CA GLU A 51 5.85 1.41 15.85
C GLU A 51 4.92 0.50 15.03
N SER A 52 3.71 0.99 14.73
CA SER A 52 2.75 0.28 13.89
C SER A 52 3.25 0.11 12.46
N ASN A 53 2.82 -0.96 11.81
CA ASN A 53 2.96 -1.10 10.36
C ASN A 53 2.07 -0.09 9.64
N TRP A 54 2.54 0.49 8.56
CA TRP A 54 1.80 1.48 7.78
C TRP A 54 1.68 1.09 6.31
N LEU A 55 0.57 1.49 5.70
CA LEU A 55 0.28 1.31 4.29
C LEU A 55 -0.12 2.66 3.68
N VAL A 56 0.61 3.08 2.68
CA VAL A 56 0.35 4.31 1.91
C VAL A 56 0.11 3.93 0.46
N ASP A 57 -0.98 4.40 -0.13
CA ASP A 57 -1.31 4.13 -1.54
C ASP A 57 -1.67 5.41 -2.30
N SER A 58 -1.60 5.31 -3.63
CA SER A 58 -1.86 6.42 -4.54
C SER A 58 -3.35 6.75 -4.72
N ASN A 59 -4.27 5.85 -4.33
CA ASN A 59 -5.70 5.98 -4.65
C ASN A 59 -6.48 6.76 -3.60
N ARG A 60 -6.07 6.73 -2.34
CA ARG A 60 -6.74 7.46 -1.26
C ARG A 60 -6.40 8.95 -1.24
N GLY A 61 -5.41 9.35 -2.04
CA GLY A 61 -4.99 10.74 -2.19
C GLY A 61 -4.21 11.30 -1.02
N THR A 62 -3.84 12.55 -1.17
CA THR A 62 -3.13 13.32 -0.16
C THR A 62 -4.08 13.88 0.89
N GLY A 63 -3.58 14.09 2.08
CA GLY A 63 -4.22 14.81 3.18
C GLY A 63 -3.59 16.17 3.41
N SER A 64 -3.43 16.53 4.68
CA SER A 64 -2.82 17.80 5.10
C SER A 64 -1.35 17.89 4.65
N ASN A 65 -0.91 19.09 4.25
CA ASN A 65 0.45 19.37 3.83
C ASN A 65 0.99 18.43 2.71
N SER A 66 0.13 18.02 1.79
CA SER A 66 0.47 17.18 0.64
C SER A 66 1.03 15.78 0.97
N ASN A 67 0.93 15.32 2.22
CA ASN A 67 1.25 13.94 2.56
C ASN A 67 0.16 12.98 2.07
N PHE A 68 0.55 11.79 1.64
CA PHE A 68 -0.43 10.74 1.40
C PHE A 68 -1.01 10.21 2.72
N LYS A 69 -2.32 9.96 2.72
CA LYS A 69 -3.00 9.30 3.84
C LYS A 69 -2.49 7.87 4.02
N TYR A 70 -2.42 7.40 5.26
CA TYR A 70 -1.96 6.05 5.54
C TYR A 70 -2.95 5.26 6.40
N LEU A 71 -2.84 3.96 6.34
CA LEU A 71 -3.52 2.99 7.21
C LEU A 71 -2.49 2.27 8.07
N ARG A 72 -2.96 1.64 9.13
CA ARG A 72 -2.19 0.69 9.93
C ARG A 72 -2.73 -0.71 9.71
N SER A 73 -1.86 -1.69 9.47
CA SER A 73 -2.29 -3.09 9.29
C SER A 73 -2.66 -3.77 10.62
N ASP A 74 -2.14 -3.25 11.71
CA ASP A 74 -2.29 -3.74 13.08
C ASP A 74 -3.32 -2.96 13.90
N SER A 75 -4.15 -2.15 13.26
CA SER A 75 -5.09 -1.28 13.95
C SER A 75 -6.41 -1.11 13.19
N GLY A 76 -7.50 -0.94 13.97
CA GLY A 76 -8.80 -0.51 13.46
C GLY A 76 -8.84 0.94 12.96
N SER A 77 -7.81 1.74 13.20
CA SER A 77 -7.75 3.14 12.80
C SER A 77 -8.01 3.33 11.30
N ILE A 78 -8.69 4.42 10.98
CA ILE A 78 -9.00 4.80 9.61
C ILE A 78 -8.04 5.88 9.12
N ASN A 79 -8.01 6.11 7.81
CA ASN A 79 -7.30 7.20 7.11
C ASN A 79 -6.56 8.17 8.01
N LEU A 80 -5.37 7.78 8.44
CA LEU A 80 -4.53 8.64 9.27
C LEU A 80 -3.92 9.72 8.36
N ASP A 81 -4.08 10.95 8.78
CA ASP A 81 -3.60 12.14 8.10
C ASP A 81 -2.88 13.00 9.13
N ILE A 82 -1.58 12.82 9.25
CA ILE A 82 -0.75 13.59 10.17
C ILE A 82 0.30 14.32 9.35
N ALA A 83 0.32 15.63 9.47
CA ALA A 83 1.25 16.48 8.74
C ALA A 83 2.71 16.07 8.95
N ASN A 84 3.50 16.13 7.89
CA ASN A 84 4.94 15.88 7.86
C ASN A 84 5.40 14.47 8.30
N ARG A 85 4.56 13.46 8.15
CA ARG A 85 4.90 12.10 8.62
C ARG A 85 5.03 11.05 7.53
N SER A 86 4.27 11.16 6.46
CA SER A 86 4.09 10.09 5.49
C SER A 86 4.91 10.32 4.23
N ILE A 87 4.65 9.51 3.21
CA ILE A 87 5.15 9.72 1.86
C ILE A 87 4.54 11.01 1.30
N SER A 88 5.39 11.88 0.75
CA SER A 88 4.98 13.11 0.08
C SER A 88 4.84 12.93 -1.42
N THR A 89 5.64 12.03 -2.02
CA THR A 89 5.68 11.89 -3.47
C THR A 89 5.91 10.44 -3.86
N PHE A 90 5.10 9.95 -4.79
CA PHE A 90 5.37 8.75 -5.56
C PHE A 90 6.15 9.14 -6.83
N ASN A 91 7.37 8.63 -6.97
CA ASN A 91 8.31 8.99 -8.03
C ASN A 91 8.28 7.99 -9.19
N SER A 92 8.95 8.33 -10.27
CA SER A 92 9.13 7.42 -11.42
C SER A 92 10.07 6.25 -11.14
N ASN A 93 10.78 6.27 -9.99
CA ASN A 93 11.74 5.24 -9.60
C ASN A 93 11.75 4.98 -8.09
N GLY A 94 10.62 5.17 -7.41
CA GLY A 94 10.50 5.00 -5.97
C GLY A 94 9.54 5.98 -5.31
N PHE A 95 9.90 6.51 -4.13
CA PHE A 95 9.07 7.44 -3.37
C PHE A 95 9.90 8.31 -2.42
N THR A 96 9.33 9.43 -1.96
CA THR A 96 9.98 10.38 -1.04
C THR A 96 9.13 10.56 0.20
N PHE A 97 9.76 10.51 1.37
CA PHE A 97 9.15 10.90 2.64
C PHE A 97 9.18 12.42 2.82
N GLN A 98 8.22 12.96 3.55
CA GLN A 98 8.19 14.40 3.82
C GLN A 98 9.05 14.79 5.03
N GLY A 99 8.96 14.05 6.12
CA GLY A 99 9.62 14.35 7.37
C GLY A 99 10.41 13.19 7.94
N GLY A 100 10.89 13.33 9.16
CA GLY A 100 11.59 12.31 9.93
C GLY A 100 10.76 11.86 11.13
N ASP A 101 9.71 11.09 10.92
CA ASP A 101 8.86 10.53 11.98
C ASP A 101 9.23 9.08 12.28
N ASP A 102 9.29 8.70 13.55
CA ASP A 102 9.73 7.39 14.01
C ASP A 102 8.92 6.22 13.43
N GLN A 103 7.68 6.44 13.08
CA GLN A 103 6.88 5.40 12.41
C GLN A 103 7.35 5.14 10.96
N PHE A 104 7.83 6.16 10.25
CA PHE A 104 8.14 6.10 8.81
C PHE A 104 9.62 6.13 8.49
N ASN A 105 10.34 7.13 8.98
CA ASN A 105 11.74 7.38 8.61
C ASN A 105 12.47 8.28 9.61
N GLY A 106 12.21 8.14 10.92
CA GLY A 106 12.89 8.87 11.99
C GLY A 106 14.41 8.67 11.95
N ASP A 107 15.12 9.75 12.23
CA ASP A 107 16.58 9.84 12.12
C ASP A 107 17.28 8.77 12.97
N GLY A 108 18.21 8.03 12.38
CA GLY A 108 18.98 6.98 13.06
C GLY A 108 18.20 5.68 13.35
N ASN A 109 16.93 5.59 12.99
CA ASN A 109 16.14 4.36 13.12
C ASN A 109 16.19 3.52 11.85
N GLN A 110 15.85 2.24 11.97
CA GLN A 110 15.94 1.26 10.89
C GLN A 110 14.57 0.83 10.39
N TYR A 111 14.42 0.74 9.08
CA TYR A 111 13.15 0.44 8.43
C TYR A 111 13.27 -0.63 7.36
N CYS A 112 12.13 -1.22 7.01
CA CYS A 112 11.95 -1.96 5.78
C CYS A 112 10.63 -1.54 5.11
N THR A 113 10.62 -1.59 3.77
CA THR A 113 9.42 -1.34 2.98
C THR A 113 9.25 -2.38 1.90
N TRP A 114 7.98 -2.65 1.56
CA TRP A 114 7.53 -3.44 0.43
C TRP A 114 6.77 -2.51 -0.50
N THR A 115 7.30 -2.33 -1.71
CA THR A 115 6.73 -1.46 -2.73
C THR A 115 5.98 -2.29 -3.77
N PHE A 116 4.70 -1.97 -4.01
CA PHE A 116 3.83 -2.65 -4.96
C PHE A 116 3.32 -1.64 -5.99
N LYS A 117 3.68 -1.80 -7.27
CA LYS A 117 3.12 -1.03 -8.37
C LYS A 117 1.81 -1.66 -8.83
N LYS A 118 0.83 -0.84 -9.19
CA LYS A 118 -0.40 -1.33 -9.85
C LYS A 118 -0.06 -1.90 -11.22
N ALA A 119 -0.32 -3.20 -11.42
CA ALA A 119 -0.05 -3.90 -12.66
C ALA A 119 -1.04 -5.06 -12.87
N PRO A 120 -1.40 -5.38 -14.14
CA PRO A 120 -2.24 -6.52 -14.46
C PRO A 120 -1.69 -7.81 -13.88
N LYS A 121 -2.58 -8.68 -13.39
CA LYS A 121 -2.29 -9.99 -12.79
C LYS A 121 -1.41 -9.96 -11.54
N PHE A 122 -1.07 -8.78 -11.03
CA PHE A 122 -0.18 -8.62 -9.89
C PHE A 122 -0.85 -7.87 -8.73
N PHE A 123 -1.09 -6.58 -8.87
CA PHE A 123 -1.55 -5.73 -7.77
C PHE A 123 -2.47 -4.60 -8.23
N ASP A 124 -3.50 -4.32 -7.45
CA ASP A 124 -4.36 -3.15 -7.65
C ASP A 124 -4.81 -2.57 -6.30
N VAL A 125 -5.12 -1.29 -6.28
CA VAL A 125 -5.76 -0.59 -5.17
C VAL A 125 -7.05 0.02 -5.66
N VAL A 126 -8.16 -0.32 -5.03
CA VAL A 126 -9.49 0.15 -5.40
C VAL A 126 -10.16 0.82 -4.21
N THR A 127 -10.72 2.01 -4.41
CA THR A 127 -11.56 2.70 -3.44
C THR A 127 -13.01 2.67 -3.90
N TYR A 128 -13.95 2.46 -2.96
CA TYR A 128 -15.37 2.47 -3.27
C TYR A 128 -16.20 2.92 -2.07
N THR A 129 -17.41 3.39 -2.32
CA THR A 129 -18.39 3.70 -1.27
C THR A 129 -19.38 2.56 -1.13
N GLY A 130 -19.52 2.01 0.09
CA GLY A 130 -20.50 0.98 0.39
C GLY A 130 -21.94 1.49 0.21
N THR A 131 -22.84 0.61 -0.26
CA THR A 131 -24.25 0.93 -0.47
C THR A 131 -25.20 0.16 0.46
N GLY A 132 -24.65 -0.73 1.29
CA GLY A 132 -25.46 -1.63 2.14
C GLY A 132 -26.09 -2.80 1.37
N SER A 133 -25.80 -2.94 0.08
CA SER A 133 -26.32 -4.01 -0.77
C SER A 133 -25.20 -4.73 -1.51
N ALA A 134 -25.44 -5.97 -1.91
CA ALA A 134 -24.51 -6.73 -2.74
C ALA A 134 -24.23 -6.03 -4.06
N ARG A 135 -22.94 -5.95 -4.44
CA ARG A 135 -22.50 -5.30 -5.68
C ARG A 135 -21.16 -5.85 -6.15
N THR A 136 -20.88 -5.66 -7.42
CA THR A 136 -19.57 -5.94 -8.00
C THR A 136 -18.69 -4.70 -7.94
N ILE A 137 -17.45 -4.87 -7.50
CA ILE A 137 -16.41 -3.84 -7.53
C ILE A 137 -15.41 -4.19 -8.62
N ALA A 138 -15.30 -3.33 -9.62
CA ALA A 138 -14.34 -3.51 -10.71
C ALA A 138 -12.90 -3.29 -10.24
N HIS A 139 -11.97 -4.04 -10.79
CA HIS A 139 -10.53 -3.90 -10.60
C HIS A 139 -9.78 -4.07 -11.93
N SER A 140 -8.51 -3.68 -11.99
CA SER A 140 -7.70 -3.68 -13.22
C SER A 140 -6.77 -4.89 -13.37
N LEU A 141 -6.90 -5.92 -12.54
CA LEU A 141 -6.00 -7.09 -12.57
C LEU A 141 -6.15 -7.93 -13.86
N GLY A 142 -7.31 -7.91 -14.51
CA GLY A 142 -7.57 -8.75 -15.70
C GLY A 142 -7.51 -10.24 -15.42
N SER A 143 -7.67 -10.67 -14.17
CA SER A 143 -7.65 -12.06 -13.72
C SER A 143 -8.44 -12.23 -12.42
N THR A 144 -8.75 -13.46 -12.04
CA THR A 144 -9.37 -13.76 -10.74
C THR A 144 -8.47 -13.34 -9.60
N VAL A 145 -9.04 -12.64 -8.62
CA VAL A 145 -8.33 -12.19 -7.43
C VAL A 145 -7.86 -13.38 -6.59
N GLY A 146 -6.60 -13.40 -6.21
CA GLY A 146 -6.02 -14.41 -5.33
C GLY A 146 -6.17 -14.06 -3.85
N MET A 147 -5.98 -12.78 -3.52
CA MET A 147 -6.05 -12.25 -2.16
C MET A 147 -6.65 -10.84 -2.19
N MET A 148 -7.45 -10.50 -1.19
CA MET A 148 -7.95 -9.13 -0.97
C MET A 148 -7.76 -8.73 0.49
N LEU A 149 -7.37 -7.49 0.69
CA LEU A 149 -7.35 -6.82 1.98
C LEU A 149 -8.36 -5.68 1.91
N VAL A 150 -9.41 -5.75 2.71
CA VAL A 150 -10.48 -4.73 2.70
C VAL A 150 -10.49 -3.98 4.03
N LYS A 151 -10.46 -2.65 3.95
CA LYS A 151 -10.52 -1.77 5.11
C LYS A 151 -11.62 -0.73 4.96
N ASN A 152 -12.49 -0.64 5.94
CA ASN A 152 -13.42 0.49 6.02
C ASN A 152 -12.67 1.74 6.50
N THR A 153 -12.76 2.82 5.74
CA THR A 153 -12.07 4.10 6.01
C THR A 153 -13.02 5.26 6.28
N ALA A 154 -14.34 5.02 6.33
CA ALA A 154 -15.34 6.09 6.35
C ALA A 154 -15.76 6.56 7.75
N ASN A 155 -15.47 5.82 8.81
CA ASN A 155 -16.02 6.13 10.13
C ASN A 155 -15.00 5.93 11.25
N ALA A 156 -14.53 7.05 11.83
CA ALA A 156 -13.49 7.08 12.87
C ALA A 156 -13.95 6.51 14.22
N SER A 157 -15.24 6.47 14.48
CA SER A 157 -15.78 6.14 15.81
C SER A 157 -15.96 4.64 16.05
N ASP A 158 -15.73 3.78 15.04
CA ASP A 158 -15.92 2.35 15.15
C ASP A 158 -14.58 1.61 15.22
N ALA A 159 -14.07 1.45 16.44
CA ALA A 159 -12.85 0.70 16.71
C ALA A 159 -12.94 -0.81 16.36
N THR A 160 -14.14 -1.30 16.04
CA THR A 160 -14.37 -2.72 15.70
C THR A 160 -14.13 -3.04 14.22
N ARG A 161 -13.78 -2.07 13.41
CA ARG A 161 -13.59 -2.26 11.95
C ARG A 161 -12.21 -2.78 11.64
N ASN A 162 -12.02 -4.04 11.91
CA ASN A 162 -10.80 -4.77 11.55
C ASN A 162 -10.63 -4.87 10.02
N TRP A 163 -9.47 -5.27 9.59
CA TRP A 163 -9.23 -5.70 8.22
C TRP A 163 -10.02 -6.97 7.94
N ALA A 164 -10.71 -7.01 6.81
CA ALA A 164 -11.24 -8.25 6.26
C ALA A 164 -10.25 -8.77 5.21
N VAL A 165 -9.84 -10.02 5.36
CA VAL A 165 -8.86 -10.65 4.47
C VAL A 165 -9.50 -11.84 3.79
N TYR A 166 -9.50 -11.84 2.47
CA TYR A 166 -9.87 -12.96 1.64
C TYR A 166 -8.63 -13.58 1.00
N HIS A 167 -8.55 -14.89 0.98
CA HIS A 167 -7.54 -15.62 0.21
C HIS A 167 -8.16 -16.87 -0.42
N ARG A 168 -8.10 -16.98 -1.75
CA ARG A 168 -8.83 -18.00 -2.53
C ARG A 168 -8.47 -19.46 -2.21
N ALA A 169 -7.35 -19.70 -1.55
CA ALA A 169 -6.88 -21.03 -1.17
C ALA A 169 -6.88 -21.24 0.35
N ASN A 170 -7.52 -20.36 1.13
CA ASN A 170 -7.54 -20.47 2.59
C ASN A 170 -8.43 -21.61 3.06
N THR A 171 -9.60 -21.78 2.44
CA THR A 171 -10.60 -22.81 2.77
C THR A 171 -11.22 -23.40 1.51
N ALA A 172 -12.02 -24.47 1.66
CA ALA A 172 -12.78 -25.06 0.57
C ALA A 172 -13.91 -24.13 0.06
N ALA A 173 -14.36 -23.19 0.88
CA ALA A 173 -15.43 -22.22 0.56
C ALA A 173 -14.98 -20.78 0.82
N PRO A 174 -13.95 -20.28 0.10
CA PRO A 174 -13.35 -18.98 0.38
C PRO A 174 -14.28 -17.77 0.14
N GLN A 175 -15.42 -17.96 -0.51
CA GLN A 175 -16.44 -16.92 -0.70
C GLN A 175 -17.23 -16.62 0.58
N THR A 176 -17.28 -17.56 1.51
CA THR A 176 -18.01 -17.46 2.79
C THR A 176 -17.08 -17.39 3.99
N ASP A 177 -15.84 -17.85 3.84
CA ASP A 177 -14.84 -17.91 4.89
C ASP A 177 -13.78 -16.83 4.67
N TYR A 178 -13.55 -16.00 5.66
CA TYR A 178 -12.53 -14.93 5.66
C TYR A 178 -11.65 -15.03 6.92
N LEU A 179 -10.46 -14.48 6.83
CA LEU A 179 -9.47 -14.42 7.92
C LEU A 179 -9.71 -13.21 8.82
#